data_b6b7e0c9e8de65619b6a008770e6255f
#
_entry.id   b6b7e0c9e8de65619b6a008770e6255f
#
_cell.length_a   1.000
_cell.length_b   1.000
_cell.length_c   1.000
_cell.angle_alpha   90.00
_cell.angle_beta   90.00
_cell.angle_gamma   90.00
#
_symmetry.space_group_name_H-M   'P 1'
#
loop_
_entity.id
_entity.type
_entity.pdbx_description
1 polymer ?
#
loop_
_entity_poly.entity_id
_entity_poly.type
_entity_poly.pdbx_seq_one_letter_code
_entity_poly.pdbx_strand_id
1 'polypeptide(L)'
;MSIKGKAYIAGAFEHPTRLAPDKSTPQLHAECAKGALEDAGLTKDDIDGYFCAGDAPGFGALSMIDYMGLKVRHLDSTETGGSSYIVHVGHAAEAIAAGKCSVALITLAGRPRSQERGGGGGRGGFGGASEVPEAGFENIYGGSTHNTYGMCAMRHMYEYGTTSEQLAWIKVAASHHAQYNPHAMLRDVVTVEDVLASPMIADPLHRLDCCVVSDGGGALLVVSPEVAKSLKRPLVKIIGAAEAPKGPSGGLDLDLTYSGAVWSGPPAFAEAGVTPADIKYASIYDSFTITVLMQLEDLGFCKKGEGGRFVADGNLISGVGKLPFNTDGGGLCNNHPTNRGGITKVIEAVRQLRGEAHPKVQVPNCDIALAHGTGGSLGTRHGAATLIMERA
;
A
#
# COMPACT_ATOMS: atom_id res chain seq x y z
N MET A 1 -15.36 -8.07 17.78
CA MET A 1 -15.64 -9.42 17.21
C MET A 1 -14.47 -9.73 16.30
N SER A 2 -13.80 -10.88 16.43
CA SER A 2 -12.63 -11.20 15.60
C SER A 2 -13.01 -11.45 14.16
N ILE A 3 -12.22 -10.93 13.21
CA ILE A 3 -12.35 -11.20 11.76
C ILE A 3 -11.55 -12.42 11.32
N LYS A 4 -10.73 -12.99 12.20
CA LYS A 4 -9.82 -14.11 11.88
C LYS A 4 -10.57 -15.25 11.19
N GLY A 5 -10.26 -15.49 9.91
CA GLY A 5 -10.87 -16.54 9.11
C GLY A 5 -12.34 -16.32 8.76
N LYS A 6 -12.86 -15.09 8.91
CA LYS A 6 -14.25 -14.73 8.55
C LYS A 6 -14.40 -14.23 7.12
N ALA A 7 -13.29 -13.97 6.44
CA ALA A 7 -13.25 -13.52 5.05
C ALA A 7 -11.99 -14.02 4.34
N TYR A 8 -12.10 -14.11 3.02
CA TYR A 8 -11.04 -14.57 2.12
C TYR A 8 -10.88 -13.61 0.95
N ILE A 9 -9.64 -13.37 0.51
CA ILE A 9 -9.38 -12.71 -0.76
C ILE A 9 -9.46 -13.78 -1.85
N ALA A 10 -10.45 -13.64 -2.74
CA ALA A 10 -10.74 -14.57 -3.81
C ALA A 10 -10.26 -14.09 -5.18
N GLY A 11 -10.24 -12.77 -5.40
CA GLY A 11 -9.76 -12.15 -6.63
C GLY A 11 -8.78 -11.03 -6.34
N ALA A 12 -7.74 -10.94 -7.17
CA ALA A 12 -6.72 -9.89 -7.08
C ALA A 12 -6.22 -9.55 -8.47
N PHE A 13 -6.30 -8.27 -8.85
CA PHE A 13 -5.88 -7.82 -10.17
C PHE A 13 -5.16 -6.48 -10.07
N GLU A 14 -4.00 -6.38 -10.70
CA GLU A 14 -3.26 -5.14 -10.91
C GLU A 14 -3.32 -4.79 -12.40
N HIS A 15 -3.75 -3.57 -12.70
CA HIS A 15 -3.79 -3.10 -14.08
C HIS A 15 -2.37 -2.98 -14.66
N PRO A 16 -2.10 -3.54 -15.88
CA PRO A 16 -0.75 -3.59 -16.44
C PRO A 16 -0.21 -2.24 -16.90
N THR A 17 -1.09 -1.23 -17.09
CA THR A 17 -0.65 0.09 -17.59
C THR A 17 0.09 0.89 -16.53
N ARG A 18 1.04 1.70 -17.00
CA ARG A 18 1.75 2.73 -16.22
C ARG A 18 1.61 4.12 -16.86
N LEU A 19 0.94 4.18 -18.01
CA LEU A 19 0.63 5.39 -18.75
C LEU A 19 -0.68 5.15 -19.52
N ALA A 20 -1.73 5.90 -19.22
CA ALA A 20 -3.07 5.70 -19.76
C ALA A 20 -3.71 7.02 -20.24
N PRO A 21 -3.14 7.69 -21.25
CA PRO A 21 -3.68 8.97 -21.77
C PRO A 21 -5.04 8.80 -22.45
N ASP A 22 -5.34 7.61 -22.93
CA ASP A 22 -6.53 7.22 -23.67
C ASP A 22 -7.69 6.70 -22.82
N LYS A 23 -7.49 6.56 -21.49
CA LYS A 23 -8.50 6.01 -20.56
C LYS A 23 -8.96 7.06 -19.56
N SER A 24 -10.22 6.97 -19.15
CA SER A 24 -10.74 7.73 -18.01
C SER A 24 -10.45 7.00 -16.68
N THR A 25 -10.47 7.73 -15.56
CA THR A 25 -10.34 7.11 -14.23
C THR A 25 -11.47 6.11 -13.94
N PRO A 26 -12.77 6.41 -14.21
CA PRO A 26 -13.84 5.43 -14.07
C PRO A 26 -13.62 4.16 -14.90
N GLN A 27 -13.13 4.31 -16.13
CA GLN A 27 -12.82 3.16 -16.98
C GLN A 27 -11.73 2.28 -16.37
N LEU A 28 -10.66 2.86 -15.82
CA LEU A 28 -9.61 2.09 -15.13
C LEU A 28 -10.15 1.34 -13.91
N HIS A 29 -11.04 1.95 -13.11
CA HIS A 29 -11.72 1.26 -12.01
C HIS A 29 -12.52 0.04 -12.52
N ALA A 30 -13.29 0.21 -13.60
CA ALA A 30 -14.10 -0.86 -14.17
C ALA A 30 -13.23 -1.97 -14.78
N GLU A 31 -12.12 -1.64 -15.45
CA GLU A 31 -11.17 -2.63 -15.98
C GLU A 31 -10.48 -3.40 -14.84
N CYS A 32 -10.11 -2.73 -13.75
CA CYS A 32 -9.58 -3.38 -12.55
C CYS A 32 -10.63 -4.33 -11.92
N ALA A 33 -11.86 -3.87 -11.75
CA ALA A 33 -12.96 -4.68 -11.23
C ALA A 33 -13.18 -5.94 -12.08
N LYS A 34 -13.22 -5.77 -13.42
CA LYS A 34 -13.35 -6.89 -14.36
C LYS A 34 -12.22 -7.91 -14.18
N GLY A 35 -10.97 -7.46 -14.11
CA GLY A 35 -9.83 -8.34 -13.93
C GLY A 35 -9.87 -9.13 -12.62
N ALA A 36 -10.30 -8.51 -11.52
CA ALA A 36 -10.45 -9.21 -10.24
C ALA A 36 -11.61 -10.22 -10.26
N LEU A 37 -12.71 -9.92 -10.95
CA LEU A 37 -13.83 -10.84 -11.14
C LEU A 37 -13.41 -12.07 -11.98
N GLU A 38 -12.70 -11.84 -13.08
CA GLU A 38 -12.15 -12.91 -13.92
C GLU A 38 -11.18 -13.79 -13.14
N ASP A 39 -10.30 -13.20 -12.30
CA ASP A 39 -9.39 -13.95 -11.43
C ASP A 39 -10.14 -14.84 -10.43
N ALA A 40 -11.23 -14.35 -9.84
CA ALA A 40 -12.05 -15.11 -8.87
C ALA A 40 -13.00 -16.11 -9.52
N GLY A 41 -13.31 -15.97 -10.81
CA GLY A 41 -14.39 -16.72 -11.49
C GLY A 41 -15.79 -16.28 -11.06
N LEU A 42 -15.93 -14.99 -10.68
CA LEU A 42 -17.19 -14.35 -10.28
C LEU A 42 -17.64 -13.36 -11.37
N THR A 43 -18.89 -12.93 -11.24
CA THR A 43 -19.50 -11.92 -12.11
C THR A 43 -19.88 -10.66 -11.32
N LYS A 44 -20.21 -9.58 -12.00
CA LYS A 44 -20.65 -8.35 -11.34
C LYS A 44 -21.96 -8.52 -10.55
N ASP A 45 -22.78 -9.51 -10.91
CA ASP A 45 -24.06 -9.77 -10.25
C ASP A 45 -23.89 -10.48 -8.91
N ASP A 46 -22.70 -11.01 -8.62
CA ASP A 46 -22.33 -11.61 -7.34
C ASP A 46 -21.92 -10.55 -6.30
N ILE A 47 -21.60 -9.32 -6.74
CA ILE A 47 -21.12 -8.25 -5.86
C ILE A 47 -22.27 -7.63 -5.10
N ASP A 48 -22.18 -7.62 -3.77
CA ASP A 48 -23.15 -6.99 -2.87
C ASP A 48 -22.53 -5.98 -1.88
N GLY A 49 -21.20 -5.75 -1.94
CA GLY A 49 -20.47 -4.70 -1.26
C GLY A 49 -19.48 -3.99 -2.17
N TYR A 50 -19.31 -2.66 -2.04
CA TYR A 50 -18.35 -1.89 -2.82
C TYR A 50 -17.57 -0.91 -1.96
N PHE A 51 -16.24 -0.86 -2.19
CA PHE A 51 -15.29 -0.07 -1.42
C PHE A 51 -14.36 0.71 -2.36
N CYS A 52 -14.24 2.02 -2.15
CA CYS A 52 -13.28 2.87 -2.84
C CYS A 52 -12.92 4.07 -1.96
N ALA A 53 -11.85 4.78 -2.31
CA ALA A 53 -11.42 5.97 -1.58
C ALA A 53 -11.62 7.24 -2.42
N GLY A 54 -10.98 8.33 -2.03
CA GLY A 54 -11.12 9.64 -2.67
C GLY A 54 -10.52 9.76 -4.09
N ASP A 55 -10.03 8.68 -4.68
CA ASP A 55 -9.67 8.58 -6.11
C ASP A 55 -10.88 8.29 -7.00
N ALA A 56 -11.97 7.77 -6.44
CA ALA A 56 -13.20 7.55 -7.17
C ALA A 56 -13.86 8.89 -7.56
N PRO A 57 -14.12 9.11 -8.87
CA PRO A 57 -14.62 10.40 -9.35
C PRO A 57 -16.10 10.64 -9.05
N GLY A 58 -16.55 11.88 -9.26
CA GLY A 58 -17.92 12.30 -9.06
C GLY A 58 -18.33 12.28 -7.59
N PHE A 59 -19.41 11.59 -7.26
CA PHE A 59 -19.86 11.33 -5.89
C PHE A 59 -19.20 10.08 -5.29
N GLY A 60 -17.96 9.79 -5.68
CA GLY A 60 -17.22 8.64 -5.16
C GLY A 60 -17.91 7.31 -5.44
N ALA A 61 -18.10 6.51 -4.39
CA ALA A 61 -18.70 5.19 -4.50
C ALA A 61 -20.07 5.19 -5.21
N LEU A 62 -20.90 6.20 -4.97
CA LEU A 62 -22.24 6.29 -5.60
C LEU A 62 -22.14 6.41 -7.12
N SER A 63 -21.23 7.26 -7.64
CA SER A 63 -21.01 7.38 -9.08
C SER A 63 -20.42 6.11 -9.68
N MET A 64 -19.54 5.42 -8.94
CA MET A 64 -18.89 4.23 -9.45
C MET A 64 -19.81 3.01 -9.51
N ILE A 65 -20.72 2.82 -8.53
CA ILE A 65 -21.71 1.74 -8.59
C ILE A 65 -22.68 1.95 -9.76
N ASP A 66 -23.09 3.19 -10.03
CA ASP A 66 -23.93 3.52 -11.19
C ASP A 66 -23.17 3.26 -12.51
N TYR A 67 -21.94 3.74 -12.62
CA TYR A 67 -21.10 3.56 -13.81
C TYR A 67 -20.82 2.07 -14.13
N MET A 68 -20.54 1.26 -13.11
CA MET A 68 -20.29 -0.18 -13.28
C MET A 68 -21.58 -1.04 -13.33
N GLY A 69 -22.73 -0.45 -13.03
CA GLY A 69 -24.03 -1.14 -12.97
C GLY A 69 -24.07 -2.19 -11.84
N LEU A 70 -23.52 -1.86 -10.67
CA LEU A 70 -23.51 -2.75 -9.51
C LEU A 70 -24.76 -2.61 -8.66
N LYS A 71 -25.22 -3.73 -8.08
CA LYS A 71 -26.38 -3.78 -7.16
C LYS A 71 -25.88 -4.12 -5.75
N VAL A 72 -25.33 -3.14 -5.05
CA VAL A 72 -24.75 -3.34 -3.73
C VAL A 72 -25.71 -2.94 -2.60
N ARG A 73 -25.57 -3.59 -1.46
CA ARG A 73 -26.29 -3.28 -0.21
C ARG A 73 -25.37 -2.70 0.87
N HIS A 74 -24.06 -2.70 0.64
CA HIS A 74 -23.06 -2.12 1.54
C HIS A 74 -22.04 -1.29 0.77
N LEU A 75 -21.71 -0.11 1.31
CA LEU A 75 -20.71 0.82 0.78
C LEU A 75 -19.73 1.24 1.87
N ASP A 76 -18.47 1.45 1.51
CA ASP A 76 -17.49 2.16 2.32
C ASP A 76 -16.61 3.02 1.41
N SER A 77 -16.30 4.23 1.87
CA SER A 77 -15.42 5.16 1.18
C SER A 77 -14.43 5.83 2.15
N THR A 78 -13.94 5.08 3.13
CA THR A 78 -12.93 5.55 4.10
C THR A 78 -11.69 6.04 3.38
N GLU A 79 -11.29 7.28 3.66
CA GLU A 79 -10.14 7.94 3.05
C GLU A 79 -9.06 8.21 4.09
N THR A 80 -7.97 7.47 4.00
CA THR A 80 -6.77 7.61 4.84
C THR A 80 -5.49 7.64 3.98
N GLY A 81 -5.61 8.14 2.74
CA GLY A 81 -4.49 8.20 1.79
C GLY A 81 -4.07 6.80 1.31
N GLY A 82 -2.76 6.55 1.26
CA GLY A 82 -2.21 5.28 0.76
C GLY A 82 -2.60 4.04 1.58
N SER A 83 -2.98 4.19 2.84
CA SER A 83 -3.47 3.08 3.69
C SER A 83 -4.92 2.68 3.42
N SER A 84 -5.73 3.53 2.75
CA SER A 84 -7.17 3.32 2.55
C SER A 84 -7.53 1.91 2.08
N TYR A 85 -6.79 1.36 1.14
CA TYR A 85 -7.14 0.06 0.54
C TYR A 85 -6.80 -1.13 1.41
N ILE A 86 -5.89 -0.99 2.35
CA ILE A 86 -5.61 -1.99 3.39
C ILE A 86 -6.69 -1.90 4.47
N VAL A 87 -7.09 -0.67 4.86
CA VAL A 87 -8.27 -0.41 5.70
C VAL A 87 -9.50 -1.07 5.11
N HIS A 88 -9.78 -0.86 3.83
CA HIS A 88 -10.94 -1.44 3.15
C HIS A 88 -10.97 -2.98 3.19
N VAL A 89 -9.82 -3.66 3.15
CA VAL A 89 -9.80 -5.13 3.30
C VAL A 89 -10.24 -5.53 4.71
N GLY A 90 -9.78 -4.81 5.75
CA GLY A 90 -10.24 -5.00 7.13
C GLY A 90 -11.74 -4.75 7.27
N HIS A 91 -12.21 -3.60 6.79
CA HIS A 91 -13.64 -3.22 6.82
C HIS A 91 -14.53 -4.18 6.02
N ALA A 92 -14.05 -4.68 4.87
CA ALA A 92 -14.77 -5.70 4.10
C ALA A 92 -14.91 -7.00 4.91
N ALA A 93 -13.84 -7.43 5.59
CA ALA A 93 -13.89 -8.61 6.45
C ALA A 93 -14.85 -8.42 7.63
N GLU A 94 -14.88 -7.24 8.25
CA GLU A 94 -15.84 -6.89 9.31
C GLU A 94 -17.27 -6.84 8.79
N ALA A 95 -17.51 -6.23 7.62
CA ALA A 95 -18.82 -6.14 7.00
C ALA A 95 -19.36 -7.54 6.67
N ILE A 96 -18.51 -8.42 6.15
CA ILE A 96 -18.85 -9.83 5.88
C ILE A 96 -19.14 -10.57 7.18
N ALA A 97 -18.30 -10.45 8.20
CA ALA A 97 -18.51 -11.07 9.50
C ALA A 97 -19.81 -10.61 10.18
N ALA A 98 -20.22 -9.37 9.93
CA ALA A 98 -21.49 -8.80 10.39
C ALA A 98 -22.70 -9.10 9.47
N GLY A 99 -22.52 -9.85 8.38
CA GLY A 99 -23.59 -10.21 7.43
C GLY A 99 -24.09 -9.04 6.57
N LYS A 100 -23.34 -7.94 6.48
CA LYS A 100 -23.71 -6.76 5.68
C LYS A 100 -23.52 -7.00 4.17
N CYS A 101 -22.53 -7.79 3.78
CA CYS A 101 -22.28 -8.25 2.43
C CYS A 101 -21.65 -9.64 2.45
N SER A 102 -21.56 -10.28 1.27
CA SER A 102 -20.95 -11.60 1.08
C SER A 102 -19.80 -11.57 0.07
N VAL A 103 -19.85 -10.63 -0.87
CA VAL A 103 -18.83 -10.39 -1.90
C VAL A 103 -18.54 -8.89 -1.97
N ALA A 104 -17.42 -8.48 -1.43
CA ALA A 104 -16.97 -7.09 -1.40
C ALA A 104 -15.96 -6.85 -2.51
N LEU A 105 -16.25 -5.90 -3.42
CA LEU A 105 -15.31 -5.39 -4.42
C LEU A 105 -14.62 -4.16 -3.88
N ILE A 106 -13.30 -4.13 -3.93
CA ILE A 106 -12.46 -2.98 -3.59
C ILE A 106 -11.72 -2.54 -4.85
N THR A 107 -11.80 -1.25 -5.24
CA THR A 107 -11.11 -0.75 -6.44
C THR A 107 -10.32 0.52 -6.16
N LEU A 108 -9.15 0.60 -6.77
CA LEU A 108 -8.32 1.80 -6.88
C LEU A 108 -8.00 2.06 -8.34
N ALA A 109 -8.07 3.31 -8.79
CA ALA A 109 -7.50 3.71 -10.06
C ALA A 109 -7.11 5.20 -10.08
N GLY A 110 -6.15 5.53 -10.92
CA GLY A 110 -5.78 6.92 -11.13
C GLY A 110 -4.82 7.14 -12.30
N ARG A 111 -4.70 8.41 -12.70
CA ARG A 111 -3.94 8.85 -13.88
C ARG A 111 -3.00 10.01 -13.58
N PRO A 112 -2.22 10.01 -12.48
CA PRO A 112 -1.40 11.16 -12.10
C PRO A 112 -0.28 11.46 -13.10
N ARG A 113 0.13 10.49 -13.91
CA ARG A 113 1.15 10.63 -14.93
C ARG A 113 0.58 11.19 -16.25
N SER A 114 -0.63 10.77 -16.65
CA SER A 114 -1.30 11.20 -17.88
C SER A 114 -2.12 12.47 -17.71
N GLN A 115 -2.55 12.80 -16.51
CA GLN A 115 -3.25 14.07 -16.25
C GLN A 115 -2.25 15.21 -16.36
N GLU A 116 -2.52 16.14 -17.28
CA GLU A 116 -1.76 17.39 -17.35
C GLU A 116 -1.82 18.11 -15.98
N ARG A 117 -0.71 18.68 -15.56
CA ARG A 117 -0.57 19.40 -14.27
C ARG A 117 -1.48 20.65 -14.12
N GLY A 118 -2.48 20.82 -14.97
CA GLY A 118 -3.43 21.93 -14.98
C GLY A 118 -4.88 21.60 -14.62
N GLY A 119 -5.23 20.33 -14.52
CA GLY A 119 -6.59 19.90 -14.15
C GLY A 119 -6.64 19.37 -12.74
N GLY A 120 -6.99 20.18 -11.76
CA GLY A 120 -7.55 19.93 -10.42
C GLY A 120 -7.32 18.65 -9.65
N GLY A 121 -6.36 17.79 -9.99
CA GLY A 121 -6.14 16.48 -9.39
C GLY A 121 -4.75 16.24 -8.82
N GLY A 122 -3.97 17.26 -8.67
CA GLY A 122 -2.65 17.16 -8.05
C GLY A 122 -2.72 17.50 -6.56
N ARG A 123 -2.60 16.53 -5.70
CA ARG A 123 -2.80 16.51 -4.24
C ARG A 123 -4.28 16.37 -3.91
N GLY A 124 -4.64 15.28 -3.27
CA GLY A 124 -5.98 14.87 -2.89
C GLY A 124 -6.88 16.08 -2.64
N GLY A 125 -7.99 16.17 -3.38
CA GLY A 125 -8.85 17.32 -3.56
C GLY A 125 -9.35 17.97 -2.26
N PHE A 126 -8.45 18.54 -1.55
CA PHE A 126 -8.78 19.54 -0.54
C PHE A 126 -8.98 20.84 -1.31
N GLY A 127 -10.13 21.47 -1.15
CA GLY A 127 -10.50 22.74 -1.73
C GLY A 127 -9.37 23.77 -1.75
N GLY A 128 -9.53 24.87 -2.40
CA GLY A 128 -8.44 25.83 -2.60
C GLY A 128 -7.57 25.97 -1.37
N ALA A 129 -6.31 26.28 -1.53
CA ALA A 129 -5.29 26.31 -0.46
C ALA A 129 -5.73 27.02 0.84
N SER A 130 -6.78 27.83 0.78
CA SER A 130 -7.38 28.54 1.92
C SER A 130 -8.35 27.72 2.76
N GLU A 131 -8.79 26.53 2.31
CA GLU A 131 -9.82 25.74 2.99
C GLU A 131 -9.25 24.57 3.80
N VAL A 132 -7.95 24.26 3.67
CA VAL A 132 -7.30 23.24 4.50
C VAL A 132 -6.80 23.84 5.80
N PRO A 133 -6.93 23.15 6.93
CA PRO A 133 -6.46 23.66 8.23
C PRO A 133 -5.01 24.11 8.22
N GLU A 134 -4.15 23.44 7.45
CA GLU A 134 -2.72 23.70 7.35
C GLU A 134 -2.38 24.99 6.58
N ALA A 135 -3.33 25.56 5.83
CA ALA A 135 -3.08 26.74 5.00
C ALA A 135 -2.61 27.95 5.84
N GLY A 136 -3.12 28.09 7.07
CA GLY A 136 -2.81 29.21 7.92
C GLY A 136 -1.47 29.13 8.67
N PHE A 137 -0.85 27.94 8.78
CA PHE A 137 0.33 27.78 9.62
C PHE A 137 1.45 26.90 9.05
N GLU A 138 1.19 25.99 8.12
CA GLU A 138 2.25 25.15 7.50
C GLU A 138 2.54 25.54 6.06
N ASN A 139 1.49 25.74 5.23
CA ASN A 139 1.67 25.95 3.80
C ASN A 139 2.42 27.23 3.46
N ILE A 140 2.39 28.21 4.35
CA ILE A 140 3.14 29.49 4.20
C ILE A 140 4.65 29.27 4.17
N TYR A 141 5.16 28.16 4.72
CA TYR A 141 6.59 27.80 4.70
C TYR A 141 6.99 27.04 3.42
N GLY A 142 6.08 26.87 2.46
CA GLY A 142 6.38 26.22 1.18
C GLY A 142 6.61 24.72 1.28
N GLY A 143 6.04 24.07 2.29
CA GLY A 143 6.20 22.62 2.52
C GLY A 143 5.72 21.78 1.34
N SER A 144 6.44 20.71 1.03
CA SER A 144 6.06 19.69 0.06
C SER A 144 6.10 18.31 0.70
N THR A 145 5.46 17.33 0.07
CA THR A 145 5.53 15.94 0.53
C THR A 145 6.97 15.46 0.68
N HIS A 146 7.84 15.77 -0.29
CA HIS A 146 9.25 15.38 -0.23
C HIS A 146 9.97 15.97 0.99
N ASN A 147 9.71 17.24 1.29
CA ASN A 147 10.33 17.92 2.44
C ASN A 147 9.91 17.28 3.76
N THR A 148 8.62 16.92 3.92
CA THR A 148 8.13 16.28 5.12
C THR A 148 8.81 14.92 5.37
N TYR A 149 9.00 14.13 4.31
CA TYR A 149 9.70 12.85 4.42
C TYR A 149 11.21 13.03 4.60
N GLY A 150 11.80 14.06 3.99
CA GLY A 150 13.19 14.46 4.24
C GLY A 150 13.44 14.81 5.69
N MET A 151 12.55 15.60 6.32
CA MET A 151 12.64 15.91 7.76
C MET A 151 12.57 14.66 8.63
N CYS A 152 11.72 13.69 8.31
CA CYS A 152 11.67 12.43 9.03
C CYS A 152 12.99 11.65 8.89
N ALA A 153 13.55 11.61 7.67
CA ALA A 153 14.83 10.95 7.42
C ALA A 153 15.97 11.63 8.19
N MET A 154 16.08 12.96 8.11
CA MET A 154 17.07 13.73 8.86
C MET A 154 16.97 13.50 10.37
N ARG A 155 15.74 13.50 10.91
CA ARG A 155 15.52 13.26 12.34
C ARG A 155 15.94 11.85 12.73
N HIS A 156 15.61 10.86 11.93
CA HIS A 156 16.02 9.47 12.15
C HIS A 156 17.54 9.29 12.08
N MET A 157 18.20 9.97 11.13
CA MET A 157 19.67 10.02 11.02
C MET A 157 20.30 10.64 12.26
N TYR A 158 19.73 11.75 12.74
CA TYR A 158 20.24 12.45 13.93
C TYR A 158 20.11 11.61 15.21
N GLU A 159 18.96 10.98 15.42
CA GLU A 159 18.67 10.22 16.65
C GLU A 159 19.41 8.87 16.68
N TYR A 160 19.50 8.19 15.54
CA TYR A 160 19.90 6.79 15.48
C TYR A 160 21.14 6.53 14.62
N GLY A 161 21.68 7.53 13.95
CA GLY A 161 22.85 7.39 13.10
C GLY A 161 22.60 6.63 11.80
N THR A 162 21.36 6.58 11.33
CA THR A 162 21.01 6.02 10.02
C THR A 162 21.72 6.79 8.91
N THR A 163 22.16 6.11 7.85
CA THR A 163 22.88 6.69 6.75
C THR A 163 22.13 6.60 5.42
N SER A 164 22.50 7.43 4.44
CA SER A 164 21.90 7.37 3.09
C SER A 164 22.20 6.05 2.40
N GLU A 165 23.36 5.43 2.64
CA GLU A 165 23.69 4.10 2.13
C GLU A 165 22.73 3.02 2.64
N GLN A 166 22.37 3.11 3.91
CA GLN A 166 21.38 2.20 4.50
C GLN A 166 19.99 2.37 3.88
N LEU A 167 19.56 3.62 3.66
CA LEU A 167 18.31 3.90 2.95
C LEU A 167 18.35 3.37 1.50
N ALA A 168 19.47 3.53 0.82
CA ALA A 168 19.66 3.09 -0.57
C ALA A 168 19.45 1.57 -0.74
N TRP A 169 19.81 0.74 0.25
CA TRP A 169 19.59 -0.70 0.20
C TRP A 169 18.13 -1.10 -0.02
N ILE A 170 17.19 -0.28 0.43
CA ILE A 170 15.75 -0.52 0.22
C ILE A 170 15.42 -0.38 -1.29
N LYS A 171 15.95 0.65 -1.94
CA LYS A 171 15.81 0.83 -3.40
C LYS A 171 16.52 -0.27 -4.17
N VAL A 172 17.71 -0.65 -3.75
CA VAL A 172 18.46 -1.77 -4.33
C VAL A 172 17.60 -3.03 -4.32
N ALA A 173 17.03 -3.40 -3.16
CA ALA A 173 16.16 -4.57 -3.05
C ALA A 173 14.92 -4.48 -3.97
N ALA A 174 14.23 -3.34 -4.00
CA ALA A 174 13.09 -3.13 -4.89
C ALA A 174 13.48 -3.29 -6.38
N SER A 175 14.65 -2.79 -6.80
CA SER A 175 15.14 -2.91 -8.17
C SER A 175 15.50 -4.35 -8.54
N HIS A 176 16.09 -5.12 -7.61
CA HIS A 176 16.36 -6.54 -7.79
C HIS A 176 15.08 -7.35 -8.06
N HIS A 177 13.96 -6.94 -7.48
CA HIS A 177 12.67 -7.59 -7.73
C HIS A 177 12.01 -7.10 -9.02
N ALA A 178 12.01 -5.79 -9.27
CA ALA A 178 11.35 -5.15 -10.41
C ALA A 178 11.83 -5.65 -11.77
N GLN A 179 13.08 -6.10 -11.91
CA GLN A 179 13.61 -6.63 -13.17
C GLN A 179 12.77 -7.80 -13.72
N TYR A 180 12.11 -8.54 -12.84
CA TYR A 180 11.28 -9.69 -13.19
C TYR A 180 9.80 -9.35 -13.43
N ASN A 181 9.39 -8.10 -13.12
CA ASN A 181 8.04 -7.64 -13.38
C ASN A 181 7.98 -6.90 -14.74
N PRO A 182 7.34 -7.47 -15.78
CA PRO A 182 7.30 -6.86 -17.11
C PRO A 182 6.57 -5.52 -17.13
N HIS A 183 5.75 -5.24 -16.13
CA HIS A 183 4.95 -4.01 -16.02
C HIS A 183 5.60 -2.94 -15.15
N ALA A 184 6.69 -3.24 -14.45
CA ALA A 184 7.37 -2.24 -13.61
C ALA A 184 7.92 -1.08 -14.44
N MET A 185 7.79 0.15 -13.91
CA MET A 185 8.27 1.36 -14.58
C MET A 185 9.79 1.43 -14.67
N LEU A 186 10.49 0.99 -13.60
CA LEU A 186 11.94 0.99 -13.48
C LEU A 186 12.37 -0.46 -13.29
N ARG A 187 13.06 -1.01 -14.28
CA ARG A 187 13.43 -2.43 -14.29
C ARG A 187 14.93 -2.68 -14.20
N ASP A 188 15.72 -1.60 -14.29
CA ASP A 188 17.16 -1.71 -14.16
C ASP A 188 17.53 -1.94 -12.70
N VAL A 189 18.40 -2.90 -12.45
CA VAL A 189 18.99 -3.13 -11.13
C VAL A 189 19.96 -2.00 -10.85
N VAL A 190 19.84 -1.38 -9.68
CA VAL A 190 20.69 -0.27 -9.24
C VAL A 190 21.53 -0.69 -8.04
N THR A 191 22.68 -0.01 -7.87
CA THR A 191 23.57 -0.15 -6.72
C THR A 191 23.30 0.95 -5.69
N VAL A 192 23.92 0.86 -4.53
CA VAL A 192 23.90 1.92 -3.51
C VAL A 192 24.47 3.22 -4.10
N GLU A 193 25.59 3.11 -4.83
CA GLU A 193 26.27 4.25 -5.48
C GLU A 193 25.35 4.92 -6.51
N ASP A 194 24.58 4.17 -7.28
CA ASP A 194 23.60 4.73 -8.24
C ASP A 194 22.52 5.54 -7.53
N VAL A 195 22.06 5.08 -6.39
CA VAL A 195 21.05 5.80 -5.58
C VAL A 195 21.63 7.12 -5.08
N LEU A 196 22.82 7.08 -4.48
CA LEU A 196 23.50 8.25 -3.92
C LEU A 196 23.94 9.25 -5.00
N ALA A 197 24.26 8.78 -6.20
CA ALA A 197 24.60 9.63 -7.33
C ALA A 197 23.39 10.27 -8.02
N SER A 198 22.16 9.80 -7.71
CA SER A 198 20.95 10.36 -8.30
C SER A 198 20.66 11.76 -7.74
N PRO A 199 19.96 12.64 -8.49
CA PRO A 199 19.72 14.01 -8.04
C PRO A 199 19.05 14.09 -6.68
N MET A 200 19.53 14.99 -5.81
CA MET A 200 18.91 15.33 -4.54
C MET A 200 17.54 15.97 -4.79
N ILE A 201 16.49 15.48 -4.09
CA ILE A 201 15.12 16.01 -4.17
C ILE A 201 14.76 16.80 -2.91
N ALA A 202 15.04 16.24 -1.75
CA ALA A 202 14.87 16.90 -0.46
C ALA A 202 15.85 16.25 0.53
N ASP A 203 16.87 16.97 0.95
CA ASP A 203 17.91 16.44 1.82
C ASP A 203 17.33 15.65 3.00
N PRO A 204 17.74 14.38 3.23
CA PRO A 204 18.80 13.61 2.56
C PRO A 204 18.34 12.72 1.40
N LEU A 205 17.10 12.87 0.93
CA LEU A 205 16.46 11.97 -0.04
C LEU A 205 16.83 12.34 -1.48
N HIS A 206 17.37 11.37 -2.20
CA HIS A 206 17.66 11.45 -3.63
C HIS A 206 16.44 10.99 -4.47
N ARG A 207 16.51 11.20 -5.78
CA ARG A 207 15.44 10.81 -6.70
C ARG A 207 15.11 9.33 -6.61
N LEU A 208 16.10 8.46 -6.44
CA LEU A 208 15.87 7.02 -6.34
C LEU A 208 15.39 6.57 -4.96
N ASP A 209 15.42 7.44 -3.95
CA ASP A 209 14.73 7.22 -2.68
C ASP A 209 13.22 7.44 -2.75
N CYS A 210 12.73 8.02 -3.85
CA CYS A 210 11.34 8.38 -4.04
C CYS A 210 10.59 7.35 -4.90
N CYS A 211 9.30 7.18 -4.63
CA CYS A 211 8.43 6.33 -5.46
C CYS A 211 8.27 6.91 -6.88
N VAL A 212 7.92 6.03 -7.81
CA VAL A 212 7.52 6.42 -9.16
C VAL A 212 6.15 7.10 -9.17
N VAL A 213 5.83 7.82 -10.24
CA VAL A 213 4.49 8.33 -10.52
C VAL A 213 3.97 7.57 -11.73
N SER A 214 2.90 6.80 -11.56
CA SER A 214 2.32 5.97 -12.62
C SER A 214 0.82 6.16 -12.70
N ASP A 215 0.26 5.91 -13.88
CA ASP A 215 -1.15 5.61 -14.02
C ASP A 215 -1.41 4.14 -13.68
N GLY A 216 -2.68 3.79 -13.51
CA GLY A 216 -3.08 2.42 -13.26
C GLY A 216 -4.02 2.27 -12.09
N GLY A 217 -3.97 1.12 -11.47
CA GLY A 217 -4.82 0.77 -10.35
C GLY A 217 -4.82 -0.72 -10.08
N GLY A 218 -5.77 -1.15 -9.29
CA GLY A 218 -5.99 -2.54 -8.97
C GLY A 218 -7.36 -2.77 -8.34
N ALA A 219 -7.71 -4.03 -8.20
CA ALA A 219 -8.93 -4.44 -7.49
C ALA A 219 -8.72 -5.72 -6.71
N LEU A 220 -9.53 -5.86 -5.66
CA LEU A 220 -9.60 -7.05 -4.82
C LEU A 220 -11.06 -7.48 -4.67
N LEU A 221 -11.28 -8.78 -4.57
CA LEU A 221 -12.54 -9.36 -4.14
C LEU A 221 -12.35 -10.08 -2.80
N VAL A 222 -13.07 -9.61 -1.81
CA VAL A 222 -13.12 -10.21 -0.47
C VAL A 222 -14.48 -10.92 -0.34
N VAL A 223 -14.45 -12.19 0.02
CA VAL A 223 -15.66 -13.04 0.03
C VAL A 223 -15.88 -13.72 1.38
N SER A 224 -17.15 -14.06 1.66
CA SER A 224 -17.52 -14.83 2.84
C SER A 224 -17.03 -16.28 2.74
N PRO A 225 -16.94 -17.01 3.89
CA PRO A 225 -16.58 -18.42 3.89
C PRO A 225 -17.53 -19.29 3.06
N GLU A 226 -18.81 -18.91 2.96
CA GLU A 226 -19.82 -19.61 2.18
C GLU A 226 -19.53 -19.50 0.68
N VAL A 227 -19.27 -18.28 0.19
CA VAL A 227 -18.88 -18.04 -1.20
C VAL A 227 -17.54 -18.71 -1.50
N ALA A 228 -16.57 -18.60 -0.61
CA ALA A 228 -15.24 -19.18 -0.74
C ALA A 228 -15.26 -20.69 -1.07
N LYS A 229 -16.19 -21.46 -0.46
CA LYS A 229 -16.34 -22.91 -0.70
C LYS A 229 -16.71 -23.26 -2.14
N SER A 230 -17.34 -22.37 -2.88
CA SER A 230 -17.74 -22.58 -4.27
C SER A 230 -16.65 -22.24 -5.29
N LEU A 231 -15.59 -21.56 -4.86
CA LEU A 231 -14.54 -21.08 -5.74
C LEU A 231 -13.43 -22.12 -5.92
N LYS A 232 -12.88 -22.17 -7.14
CA LYS A 232 -11.79 -23.11 -7.49
C LYS A 232 -10.41 -22.49 -7.36
N ARG A 233 -10.35 -21.16 -7.35
CA ARG A 233 -9.11 -20.40 -7.28
C ARG A 233 -8.47 -20.54 -5.89
N PRO A 234 -7.14 -20.61 -5.75
CA PRO A 234 -6.48 -20.55 -4.45
C PRO A 234 -6.90 -19.28 -3.69
N LEU A 235 -7.37 -19.47 -2.48
CA LEU A 235 -7.86 -18.40 -1.61
C LEU A 235 -6.78 -17.93 -0.65
N VAL A 236 -6.88 -16.69 -0.20
CA VAL A 236 -6.03 -16.14 0.84
C VAL A 236 -6.92 -15.75 2.02
N LYS A 237 -6.67 -16.34 3.18
CA LYS A 237 -7.43 -16.09 4.39
C LYS A 237 -6.97 -14.81 5.07
N ILE A 238 -7.91 -13.95 5.46
CA ILE A 238 -7.64 -12.79 6.31
C ILE A 238 -7.61 -13.27 7.77
N ILE A 239 -6.50 -13.05 8.47
CA ILE A 239 -6.32 -13.54 9.85
C ILE A 239 -6.13 -12.43 10.88
N GLY A 240 -5.79 -11.21 10.47
CA GLY A 240 -5.72 -10.06 11.35
C GLY A 240 -5.66 -8.76 10.56
N ALA A 241 -6.37 -7.74 11.03
CA ALA A 241 -6.33 -6.40 10.47
C ALA A 241 -6.49 -5.36 11.57
N ALA A 242 -5.78 -4.24 11.41
CA ALA A 242 -5.97 -3.08 12.27
C ALA A 242 -5.51 -1.80 11.56
N GLU A 243 -6.10 -0.70 11.96
CA GLU A 243 -5.77 0.64 11.47
C GLU A 243 -5.57 1.61 12.63
N ALA A 244 -4.78 2.64 12.40
CA ALA A 244 -4.58 3.69 13.39
C ALA A 244 -4.14 5.00 12.73
N PRO A 245 -4.68 6.15 13.15
CA PRO A 245 -4.07 7.44 12.83
C PRO A 245 -2.91 7.70 13.79
N LYS A 246 -1.82 8.28 13.30
CA LYS A 246 -0.85 8.92 14.18
C LYS A 246 -1.44 10.26 14.59
N GLY A 247 -1.62 10.42 15.88
CA GLY A 247 -2.37 11.47 16.53
C GLY A 247 -1.95 12.90 16.25
N PRO A 248 -2.57 13.85 16.93
CA PRO A 248 -2.50 15.25 16.53
C PRO A 248 -1.05 15.74 16.60
N SER A 249 -0.64 16.36 15.54
CA SER A 249 0.59 17.12 15.48
C SER A 249 0.42 18.51 16.12
N GLY A 250 -0.49 18.66 17.04
CA GLY A 250 -0.83 19.95 17.67
C GLY A 250 0.33 20.68 18.36
N GLY A 251 1.54 20.42 17.90
CA GLY A 251 2.73 21.18 18.23
C GLY A 251 3.45 20.78 19.52
N LEU A 252 2.92 19.87 20.31
CA LEU A 252 3.49 19.54 21.61
C LEU A 252 4.25 18.21 21.66
N ASP A 253 4.03 17.32 20.70
CA ASP A 253 4.71 16.00 20.63
C ASP A 253 4.88 15.56 19.18
N LEU A 254 5.68 16.30 18.45
CA LEU A 254 6.00 15.98 17.05
C LEU A 254 7.23 15.08 16.98
N ASP A 255 7.06 13.81 17.30
CA ASP A 255 8.11 12.83 17.04
C ASP A 255 8.03 12.36 15.56
N LEU A 256 9.07 12.69 14.79
CA LEU A 256 9.20 12.35 13.38
C LEU A 256 9.81 10.96 13.14
N THR A 257 10.15 10.21 14.18
CA THR A 257 10.89 8.95 14.06
C THR A 257 10.01 7.70 14.07
N TYR A 258 8.68 7.84 14.24
CA TYR A 258 7.76 6.72 14.19
C TYR A 258 6.52 7.00 13.31
N SER A 259 5.86 5.94 12.87
CA SER A 259 4.63 5.96 12.09
C SER A 259 3.44 5.41 12.88
N GLY A 260 2.24 5.47 12.32
CA GLY A 260 1.06 4.85 12.93
C GLY A 260 1.12 3.32 13.04
N ALA A 261 2.14 2.69 12.45
CA ALA A 261 2.37 1.24 12.54
C ALA A 261 2.56 0.76 13.99
N VAL A 262 3.09 1.61 14.88
CA VAL A 262 3.21 1.29 16.33
C VAL A 262 1.87 1.00 16.98
N TRP A 263 0.76 1.48 16.43
CA TRP A 263 -0.59 1.23 16.93
C TRP A 263 -1.41 0.28 16.07
N SER A 264 -1.18 0.21 14.75
CA SER A 264 -1.88 -0.74 13.89
C SER A 264 -1.24 -2.13 13.86
N GLY A 265 0.07 -2.22 14.05
CA GLY A 265 0.80 -3.49 14.06
C GLY A 265 0.37 -4.42 15.21
N PRO A 266 0.56 -4.03 16.48
CA PRO A 266 0.29 -4.92 17.62
C PRO A 266 -1.11 -5.53 17.63
N PRO A 267 -2.22 -4.79 17.42
CA PRO A 267 -3.55 -5.41 17.39
C PRO A 267 -3.73 -6.37 16.21
N ALA A 268 -3.19 -6.08 15.03
CA ALA A 268 -3.27 -6.98 13.88
C ALA A 268 -2.51 -8.29 14.15
N PHE A 269 -1.31 -8.24 14.72
CA PHE A 269 -0.55 -9.41 15.12
C PHE A 269 -1.26 -10.22 16.21
N ALA A 270 -1.83 -9.52 17.22
CA ALA A 270 -2.55 -10.17 18.31
C ALA A 270 -3.82 -10.91 17.79
N GLU A 271 -4.57 -10.30 16.88
CA GLU A 271 -5.74 -10.92 16.27
C GLU A 271 -5.35 -12.13 15.42
N ALA A 272 -4.29 -12.00 14.62
CA ALA A 272 -3.75 -13.11 13.84
C ALA A 272 -3.20 -14.25 14.71
N GLY A 273 -2.75 -13.94 15.92
CA GLY A 273 -2.08 -14.89 16.82
C GLY A 273 -0.68 -15.27 16.32
N VAL A 274 0.01 -14.31 15.66
CA VAL A 274 1.38 -14.48 15.14
C VAL A 274 2.26 -13.31 15.58
N THR A 275 3.55 -13.43 15.35
CA THR A 275 4.57 -12.42 15.65
C THR A 275 5.26 -11.97 14.35
N PRO A 276 6.02 -10.86 14.36
CA PRO A 276 6.83 -10.48 13.20
C PRO A 276 7.78 -11.57 12.68
N ALA A 277 8.26 -12.46 13.59
CA ALA A 277 9.14 -13.57 13.23
C ALA A 277 8.45 -14.67 12.39
N ASP A 278 7.13 -14.75 12.42
CA ASP A 278 6.35 -15.73 11.67
C ASP A 278 6.10 -15.28 10.23
N ILE A 279 6.27 -13.99 9.93
CA ILE A 279 6.03 -13.40 8.60
C ILE A 279 7.11 -13.87 7.62
N LYS A 280 6.69 -14.50 6.52
CA LYS A 280 7.57 -14.97 5.45
C LYS A 280 7.79 -13.94 4.35
N TYR A 281 6.81 -13.07 4.14
CA TYR A 281 6.82 -12.02 3.14
C TYR A 281 6.16 -10.75 3.67
N ALA A 282 6.82 -9.61 3.49
CA ALA A 282 6.31 -8.32 3.91
C ALA A 282 6.11 -7.38 2.71
N SER A 283 4.87 -7.03 2.42
CA SER A 283 4.53 -6.00 1.44
C SER A 283 4.33 -4.67 2.17
N ILE A 284 5.35 -3.81 2.10
CA ILE A 284 5.45 -2.57 2.88
C ILE A 284 5.28 -1.36 1.96
N TYR A 285 4.47 -0.41 2.36
CA TYR A 285 4.27 0.83 1.60
C TYR A 285 5.56 1.63 1.52
N ASP A 286 5.98 1.93 0.29
CA ASP A 286 7.29 2.46 -0.04
C ASP A 286 7.20 3.74 -0.91
N SER A 287 6.52 4.76 -0.36
CA SER A 287 6.53 6.10 -0.97
C SER A 287 7.93 6.71 -1.01
N PHE A 288 8.73 6.42 0.01
CA PHE A 288 10.14 6.77 0.14
C PHE A 288 10.88 5.66 0.87
N THR A 289 12.19 5.59 0.73
CA THR A 289 13.01 4.60 1.44
C THR A 289 12.89 4.72 2.96
N ILE A 290 12.89 5.94 3.50
CA ILE A 290 12.67 6.17 4.94
C ILE A 290 11.32 5.65 5.43
N THR A 291 10.29 5.68 4.60
CA THR A 291 8.97 5.14 4.96
C THR A 291 9.06 3.65 5.27
N VAL A 292 9.76 2.88 4.44
CA VAL A 292 9.96 1.44 4.64
C VAL A 292 10.73 1.17 5.92
N LEU A 293 11.85 1.88 6.12
CA LEU A 293 12.70 1.69 7.29
C LEU A 293 11.90 1.88 8.58
N MET A 294 11.19 3.01 8.71
CA MET A 294 10.40 3.30 9.91
C MET A 294 9.28 2.28 10.15
N GLN A 295 8.58 1.84 9.09
CA GLN A 295 7.53 0.82 9.22
C GLN A 295 8.09 -0.52 9.70
N LEU A 296 9.26 -0.94 9.23
CA LEU A 296 9.90 -2.20 9.68
C LEU A 296 10.23 -2.17 11.16
N GLU A 297 10.74 -1.05 11.67
CA GLU A 297 10.97 -0.83 13.09
C GLU A 297 9.65 -0.84 13.89
N ASP A 298 8.68 -0.05 13.43
CA ASP A 298 7.41 0.17 14.13
C ASP A 298 6.52 -1.08 14.16
N LEU A 299 6.64 -1.96 13.16
CA LEU A 299 5.99 -3.26 13.11
C LEU A 299 6.73 -4.34 13.92
N GLY A 300 7.93 -4.03 14.44
CA GLY A 300 8.71 -4.93 15.30
C GLY A 300 9.56 -5.96 14.56
N PHE A 301 9.87 -5.77 13.27
CA PHE A 301 10.84 -6.62 12.57
C PHE A 301 12.27 -6.40 13.05
N CYS A 302 12.58 -5.21 13.55
CA CYS A 302 13.78 -4.85 14.27
C CYS A 302 13.46 -3.80 15.34
N LYS A 303 14.41 -3.51 16.22
CA LYS A 303 14.20 -2.48 17.24
C LYS A 303 14.30 -1.09 16.63
N LYS A 304 13.67 -0.12 17.28
CA LYS A 304 13.78 1.31 16.91
C LYS A 304 15.24 1.73 16.89
N GLY A 305 15.67 2.37 15.79
CA GLY A 305 17.05 2.77 15.53
C GLY A 305 17.96 1.69 14.93
N GLU A 306 17.48 0.46 14.78
CA GLU A 306 18.23 -0.63 14.14
C GLU A 306 17.84 -0.86 12.66
N GLY A 307 16.83 -0.14 12.18
CA GLY A 307 16.28 -0.31 10.83
C GLY A 307 17.32 -0.17 9.73
N GLY A 308 18.23 0.80 9.84
CA GLY A 308 19.31 1.00 8.89
C GLY A 308 20.20 -0.23 8.73
N ARG A 309 20.59 -0.87 9.83
CA ARG A 309 21.37 -2.13 9.81
C ARG A 309 20.53 -3.30 9.33
N PHE A 310 19.24 -3.30 9.67
CA PHE A 310 18.32 -4.37 9.28
C PHE A 310 18.10 -4.43 7.76
N VAL A 311 17.99 -3.29 7.07
CA VAL A 311 17.72 -3.27 5.63
C VAL A 311 18.98 -3.41 4.77
N ALA A 312 20.16 -3.25 5.35
CA ALA A 312 21.44 -3.28 4.64
C ALA A 312 21.80 -4.68 4.10
N ASP A 313 22.79 -4.73 3.24
CA ASP A 313 23.46 -5.93 2.73
C ASP A 313 22.50 -6.93 2.06
N GLY A 314 21.44 -6.41 1.42
CA GLY A 314 20.48 -7.20 0.67
C GLY A 314 19.47 -7.97 1.53
N ASN A 315 19.32 -7.64 2.82
CA ASN A 315 18.42 -8.36 3.74
C ASN A 315 16.96 -8.40 3.29
N LEU A 316 16.54 -7.45 2.45
CA LEU A 316 15.18 -7.39 1.91
C LEU A 316 15.03 -8.08 0.53
N ILE A 317 16.10 -8.62 -0.05
CA ILE A 317 16.08 -9.27 -1.37
C ILE A 317 15.60 -10.71 -1.24
N SER A 318 14.57 -11.08 -2.02
CA SER A 318 14.07 -12.46 -2.06
C SER A 318 15.15 -13.44 -2.52
N GLY A 319 15.29 -14.53 -1.78
CA GLY A 319 16.32 -15.56 -2.02
C GLY A 319 17.73 -15.21 -1.55
N VAL A 320 17.94 -13.99 -1.01
CA VAL A 320 19.21 -13.51 -0.46
C VAL A 320 19.09 -13.21 1.03
N GLY A 321 18.18 -12.32 1.39
CA GLY A 321 17.99 -11.86 2.75
C GLY A 321 16.94 -12.64 3.54
N LYS A 322 16.70 -12.18 4.77
CA LYS A 322 15.82 -12.85 5.74
C LYS A 322 14.35 -12.43 5.61
N LEU A 323 14.09 -11.20 5.14
CA LEU A 323 12.74 -10.66 5.00
C LEU A 323 12.51 -10.16 3.57
N PRO A 324 12.09 -11.03 2.63
CA PRO A 324 11.69 -10.59 1.30
C PRO A 324 10.57 -9.55 1.36
N PHE A 325 10.76 -8.43 0.65
CA PHE A 325 9.77 -7.36 0.62
C PHE A 325 9.46 -6.91 -0.82
N ASN A 326 8.25 -6.43 -1.08
CA ASN A 326 7.82 -5.77 -2.34
C ASN A 326 8.40 -6.45 -3.60
N THR A 327 8.12 -7.74 -3.77
CA THR A 327 8.68 -8.59 -4.83
C THR A 327 8.21 -8.25 -6.25
N ASP A 328 7.22 -7.36 -6.36
CA ASP A 328 6.78 -6.74 -7.62
C ASP A 328 7.61 -5.50 -8.01
N GLY A 329 8.50 -5.03 -7.12
CA GLY A 329 9.26 -3.79 -7.24
C GLY A 329 8.66 -2.61 -6.48
N GLY A 330 7.48 -2.77 -5.91
CA GLY A 330 6.83 -1.80 -5.04
C GLY A 330 6.54 -0.45 -5.67
N GLY A 331 6.29 0.55 -4.84
CA GLY A 331 6.15 1.94 -5.23
C GLY A 331 7.44 2.56 -5.72
N LEU A 332 8.59 2.07 -5.25
CA LEU A 332 9.90 2.57 -5.67
C LEU A 332 10.26 2.23 -7.11
N CYS A 333 9.72 1.14 -7.68
CA CYS A 333 10.09 0.68 -9.01
C CYS A 333 8.90 0.31 -9.91
N ASN A 334 7.83 -0.30 -9.37
CA ASN A 334 6.74 -0.84 -10.16
C ASN A 334 5.67 0.22 -10.46
N ASN A 335 4.88 0.62 -9.45
CA ASN A 335 3.77 1.55 -9.63
C ASN A 335 3.44 2.32 -8.35
N HIS A 336 2.91 3.53 -8.52
CA HIS A 336 2.36 4.34 -7.43
C HIS A 336 1.22 5.22 -7.98
N PRO A 337 0.05 4.64 -8.30
CA PRO A 337 -1.09 5.37 -8.84
C PRO A 337 -1.76 6.23 -7.77
N THR A 338 -2.06 7.50 -8.09
CA THR A 338 -2.78 8.48 -7.24
C THR A 338 -2.20 8.73 -5.85
N ASN A 339 -0.94 8.42 -5.58
CA ASN A 339 -0.35 8.44 -4.23
C ASN A 339 -1.12 7.54 -3.23
N ARG A 340 -1.72 6.44 -3.71
CA ARG A 340 -2.54 5.50 -2.94
C ARG A 340 -2.19 4.05 -3.23
N GLY A 341 -0.91 3.74 -3.34
CA GLY A 341 -0.40 2.43 -3.74
C GLY A 341 -0.71 1.24 -2.79
N GLY A 342 -1.53 1.43 -1.76
CA GLY A 342 -1.77 0.38 -0.75
C GLY A 342 -2.42 -0.90 -1.30
N ILE A 343 -3.27 -0.80 -2.32
CA ILE A 343 -3.91 -1.99 -2.90
C ILE A 343 -2.89 -2.95 -3.54
N THR A 344 -1.83 -2.41 -4.16
CA THR A 344 -0.79 -3.23 -4.80
C THR A 344 0.01 -4.02 -3.79
N LYS A 345 0.11 -3.54 -2.54
CA LYS A 345 0.74 -4.27 -1.45
C LYS A 345 -0.03 -5.53 -1.11
N VAL A 346 -1.36 -5.45 -1.09
CA VAL A 346 -2.21 -6.62 -0.87
C VAL A 346 -2.16 -7.57 -2.06
N ILE A 347 -2.22 -7.05 -3.30
CA ILE A 347 -2.17 -7.86 -4.53
C ILE A 347 -0.90 -8.69 -4.59
N GLU A 348 0.27 -8.10 -4.32
CA GLU A 348 1.53 -8.84 -4.35
C GLU A 348 1.63 -9.87 -3.22
N ALA A 349 1.14 -9.53 -2.01
CA ALA A 349 1.06 -10.49 -0.93
C ALA A 349 0.16 -11.69 -1.28
N VAL A 350 -0.95 -11.46 -1.98
CA VAL A 350 -1.82 -12.53 -2.50
C VAL A 350 -1.08 -13.40 -3.52
N ARG A 351 -0.33 -12.81 -4.45
CA ARG A 351 0.49 -13.56 -5.42
C ARG A 351 1.50 -14.46 -4.71
N GLN A 352 2.20 -13.94 -3.71
CA GLN A 352 3.16 -14.71 -2.93
C GLN A 352 2.51 -15.88 -2.19
N LEU A 353 1.39 -15.64 -1.51
CA LEU A 353 0.66 -16.67 -0.78
C LEU A 353 0.07 -17.76 -1.69
N ARG A 354 -0.35 -17.39 -2.91
CA ARG A 354 -0.85 -18.33 -3.92
C ARG A 354 0.26 -19.11 -4.65
N GLY A 355 1.52 -18.68 -4.54
CA GLY A 355 2.63 -19.23 -5.32
C GLY A 355 2.64 -18.77 -6.77
N GLU A 356 2.12 -17.60 -7.07
CA GLU A 356 1.92 -17.02 -8.41
C GLU A 356 2.87 -15.86 -8.71
N ALA A 357 3.75 -15.49 -7.80
CA ALA A 357 4.80 -14.54 -8.07
C ALA A 357 5.81 -15.11 -9.09
N HIS A 358 6.59 -14.21 -9.72
CA HIS A 358 7.61 -14.67 -10.65
C HIS A 358 8.59 -15.64 -9.95
N PRO A 359 8.97 -16.79 -10.56
CA PRO A 359 9.76 -17.83 -9.89
C PRO A 359 11.06 -17.36 -9.25
N LYS A 360 11.68 -16.30 -9.80
CA LYS A 360 12.93 -15.72 -9.28
C LYS A 360 12.75 -14.91 -7.98
N VAL A 361 11.53 -14.52 -7.67
CA VAL A 361 11.20 -13.73 -6.48
C VAL A 361 10.13 -14.38 -5.59
N GLN A 362 9.61 -15.54 -6.00
CA GLN A 362 8.68 -16.32 -5.19
C GLN A 362 9.35 -16.75 -3.88
N VAL A 363 8.75 -16.38 -2.76
CA VAL A 363 9.21 -16.77 -1.43
C VAL A 363 8.87 -18.25 -1.21
N PRO A 364 9.86 -19.11 -0.91
CA PRO A 364 9.59 -20.52 -0.60
C PRO A 364 8.71 -20.65 0.65
N ASN A 365 7.75 -21.58 0.59
CA ASN A 365 6.85 -21.87 1.73
C ASN A 365 6.21 -20.61 2.34
N CYS A 366 5.81 -19.66 1.49
CA CYS A 366 5.10 -18.47 1.90
C CYS A 366 3.70 -18.86 2.37
N ASP A 367 3.52 -19.03 3.65
CA ASP A 367 2.26 -19.39 4.30
C ASP A 367 1.61 -18.21 5.03
N ILE A 368 2.40 -17.27 5.56
CA ILE A 368 1.94 -16.06 6.22
C ILE A 368 2.63 -14.83 5.60
N ALA A 369 1.82 -13.86 5.19
CA ALA A 369 2.29 -12.60 4.64
C ALA A 369 1.64 -11.41 5.36
N LEU A 370 2.38 -10.30 5.40
CA LEU A 370 1.90 -9.03 5.89
C LEU A 370 1.82 -8.02 4.75
N ALA A 371 0.74 -7.25 4.68
CA ALA A 371 0.65 -6.03 3.91
C ALA A 371 0.46 -4.84 4.86
N HIS A 372 1.28 -3.79 4.68
CA HIS A 372 1.18 -2.58 5.48
C HIS A 372 1.13 -1.34 4.60
N GLY A 373 0.22 -0.41 4.94
CA GLY A 373 0.01 0.83 4.21
C GLY A 373 0.10 2.05 5.09
N THR A 374 0.56 3.13 4.48
CA THR A 374 0.59 4.46 5.09
C THR A 374 -0.13 5.46 4.22
N GLY A 375 -0.68 6.50 4.83
CA GLY A 375 -1.32 7.61 4.13
C GLY A 375 -1.16 8.94 4.85
N GLY A 376 -1.49 10.02 4.19
CA GLY A 376 -1.25 11.36 4.71
C GLY A 376 0.23 11.74 4.67
N SER A 377 0.73 12.39 5.70
CA SER A 377 2.14 12.79 5.83
C SER A 377 2.83 11.96 6.89
N LEU A 378 4.00 11.41 6.56
CA LEU A 378 4.83 10.73 7.56
C LEU A 378 5.17 11.73 8.68
N GLY A 379 5.05 11.35 9.90
CA GLY A 379 5.30 12.24 11.05
C GLY A 379 4.06 12.94 11.61
N THR A 380 3.12 13.40 10.77
CA THR A 380 1.89 14.09 11.23
C THR A 380 0.71 13.72 10.34
N ARG A 381 -0.52 13.79 10.85
CA ARG A 381 -1.74 13.52 10.07
C ARG A 381 -1.58 12.25 9.21
N HIS A 382 -1.14 11.19 9.86
CA HIS A 382 -0.69 9.96 9.24
C HIS A 382 -1.67 8.82 9.54
N GLY A 383 -2.13 8.14 8.51
CA GLY A 383 -2.90 6.91 8.63
C GLY A 383 -2.00 5.70 8.41
N ALA A 384 -2.21 4.65 9.18
CA ALA A 384 -1.53 3.37 9.02
C ALA A 384 -2.53 2.22 9.08
N ALA A 385 -2.30 1.19 8.27
CA ALA A 385 -3.09 -0.02 8.29
C ALA A 385 -2.20 -1.25 8.12
N THR A 386 -2.44 -2.26 8.94
CA THR A 386 -1.73 -3.54 8.94
C THR A 386 -2.70 -4.67 8.66
N LEU A 387 -2.40 -5.50 7.68
CA LEU A 387 -3.18 -6.67 7.29
C LEU A 387 -2.28 -7.90 7.33
N ILE A 388 -2.72 -8.95 8.01
CA ILE A 388 -2.03 -10.24 8.07
C ILE A 388 -2.90 -11.29 7.40
N MET A 389 -2.27 -12.04 6.50
CA MET A 389 -2.93 -13.00 5.62
C MET A 389 -2.22 -14.34 5.67
N GLU A 390 -2.98 -15.41 5.47
CA GLU A 390 -2.52 -16.79 5.48
C GLU A 390 -2.96 -17.49 4.19
N ARG A 391 -2.14 -18.38 3.67
CA ARG A 391 -2.54 -19.32 2.60
C ARG A 391 -3.69 -20.19 3.10
N ALA A 392 -4.80 -20.25 2.36
CA ALA A 392 -5.99 -21.04 2.73
C ALA A 392 -5.85 -22.52 2.33
#